data_8156786e099415f673db82eb6c49328d
#
_entry.id   8156786e099415f673db82eb6c49328d
#
_cell.length_a   1.000
_cell.length_b   1.000
_cell.length_c   1.000
_cell.angle_alpha   90.00
_cell.angle_beta   90.00
_cell.angle_gamma   90.00
#
_symmetry.space_group_name_H-M   'P 1'
#
loop_
_entity.id
_entity.type
_entity.pdbx_description
1 polymer ?
#
loop_
_entity_poly.entity_id
_entity_poly.type
_entity_poly.pdbx_seq_one_letter_code
_entity_poly.pdbx_strand_id
1 'polypeptide(L)'
;MKRVIFTLGHSSQSLFEFIEKLQENKIEVLVDVRSHPQSRFCPQYNQKALSTEIEKVGITYLFKGRNLGGKGENVRFDETIEELANMAKQGEILCLLCSEKDPVKCHRYQDLAPLFVAQGFEVEHII
;
A
#
# COMPACT_ATOMS: atom_id res chain seq x y z
N MET A 1 -13.47 10.73 -15.67
CA MET A 1 -12.09 10.28 -15.51
C MET A 1 -12.00 9.36 -14.30
N LYS A 2 -11.58 8.10 -14.49
CA LYS A 2 -11.48 7.17 -13.38
C LYS A 2 -10.25 7.47 -12.54
N ARG A 3 -10.41 7.36 -11.23
CA ARG A 3 -9.30 7.51 -10.29
C ARG A 3 -8.63 6.16 -10.08
N VAL A 4 -7.33 6.18 -9.83
CA VAL A 4 -6.52 4.98 -9.72
C VAL A 4 -6.02 4.81 -8.29
N ILE A 5 -6.10 3.58 -7.79
CA ILE A 5 -5.43 3.15 -6.56
C ILE A 5 -4.27 2.25 -7.00
N PHE A 6 -3.06 2.57 -6.57
CA PHE A 6 -1.89 1.77 -6.92
C PHE A 6 -1.60 0.73 -5.85
N THR A 7 -0.94 -0.35 -6.23
CA THR A 7 -0.39 -1.34 -5.31
C THR A 7 1.06 -1.62 -5.67
N LEU A 8 1.87 -1.96 -4.69
CA LEU A 8 3.29 -2.29 -4.89
C LEU A 8 3.76 -3.25 -3.81
N GLY A 9 4.33 -4.38 -4.23
CA GLY A 9 5.00 -5.31 -3.33
C GLY A 9 6.48 -4.98 -3.23
N HIS A 10 7.03 -4.90 -2.01
CA HIS A 10 8.43 -4.55 -1.86
C HIS A 10 9.38 -5.67 -2.29
N SER A 11 9.00 -6.94 -2.07
CA SER A 11 9.85 -8.08 -2.39
C SER A 11 11.27 -7.90 -1.80
N SER A 12 12.30 -8.27 -2.54
CA SER A 12 13.70 -8.08 -2.13
C SER A 12 14.39 -6.93 -2.86
N GLN A 13 13.64 -6.09 -3.56
CA GLN A 13 14.23 -4.97 -4.27
C GLN A 13 14.86 -3.95 -3.31
N SER A 14 15.79 -3.15 -3.81
CA SER A 14 16.41 -2.12 -2.98
C SER A 14 15.40 -1.03 -2.62
N LEU A 15 15.63 -0.38 -1.50
CA LEU A 15 14.77 0.72 -1.07
C LEU A 15 14.81 1.87 -2.10
N PHE A 16 15.95 2.10 -2.73
CA PHE A 16 16.10 3.11 -3.77
C PHE A 16 15.16 2.83 -4.96
N GLU A 17 15.16 1.59 -5.45
CA GLU A 17 14.27 1.19 -6.55
C GLU A 17 12.80 1.30 -6.17
N PHE A 18 12.48 0.91 -4.94
CA PHE A 18 11.12 1.00 -4.41
C PHE A 18 10.62 2.45 -4.39
N ILE A 19 11.42 3.36 -3.82
CA ILE A 19 11.06 4.77 -3.73
C ILE A 19 10.96 5.39 -5.13
N GLU A 20 11.86 5.01 -6.05
CA GLU A 20 11.83 5.49 -7.42
C GLU A 20 10.50 5.13 -8.11
N LYS A 21 10.01 3.92 -7.90
CA LYS A 21 8.71 3.50 -8.45
C LYS A 21 7.56 4.31 -7.88
N LEU A 22 7.61 4.64 -6.60
CA LEU A 22 6.60 5.49 -5.98
C LEU A 22 6.62 6.89 -6.59
N GLN A 23 7.80 7.46 -6.76
CA GLN A 23 7.95 8.80 -7.32
C GLN A 23 7.54 8.87 -8.78
N GLU A 24 7.88 7.86 -9.58
CA GLU A 24 7.48 7.78 -10.99
C GLU A 24 5.97 7.79 -11.16
N ASN A 25 5.25 7.17 -10.23
CA ASN A 25 3.80 7.11 -10.25
C ASN A 25 3.14 8.24 -9.46
N LYS A 26 3.94 9.20 -8.98
CA LYS A 26 3.48 10.39 -8.24
C LYS A 26 2.68 10.04 -6.98
N ILE A 27 3.07 8.95 -6.31
CA ILE A 27 2.39 8.50 -5.10
C ILE A 27 2.56 9.55 -4.00
N GLU A 28 1.47 9.92 -3.35
CA GLU A 28 1.45 10.90 -2.27
C GLU A 28 1.33 10.24 -0.90
N VAL A 29 0.64 9.10 -0.83
CA VAL A 29 0.41 8.36 0.41
C VAL A 29 0.73 6.89 0.20
N LEU A 30 1.65 6.35 0.98
CA LEU A 30 1.94 4.92 1.02
C LEU A 30 1.16 4.31 2.17
N VAL A 31 0.21 3.43 1.85
CA VAL A 31 -0.63 2.75 2.83
C VAL A 31 -0.09 1.35 3.05
N ASP A 32 0.48 1.10 4.21
CA ASP A 32 1.06 -0.19 4.56
C ASP A 32 -0.03 -1.13 5.08
N VAL A 33 -0.37 -2.14 4.28
CA VAL A 33 -1.42 -3.11 4.64
C VAL A 33 -0.85 -4.42 5.16
N ARG A 34 0.45 -4.49 5.44
CA ARG A 34 1.07 -5.69 5.99
C ARG A 34 0.68 -5.88 7.45
N SER A 35 0.28 -7.09 7.82
CA SER A 35 -0.08 -7.39 9.21
C SER A 35 1.13 -7.28 10.15
N HIS A 36 2.29 -7.72 9.67
CA HIS A 36 3.55 -7.73 10.44
C HIS A 36 4.65 -7.08 9.62
N PRO A 37 4.81 -5.75 9.68
CA PRO A 37 5.78 -5.02 8.85
C PRO A 37 7.20 -5.10 9.42
N GLN A 38 7.67 -6.33 9.63
CA GLN A 38 9.00 -6.65 10.19
C GLN A 38 9.55 -7.86 9.48
N SER A 39 10.82 -7.83 9.10
CA SER A 39 11.47 -8.94 8.43
C SER A 39 12.96 -8.95 8.74
N ARG A 40 13.52 -10.15 8.93
CA ARG A 40 14.97 -10.34 9.03
C ARG A 40 15.63 -10.23 7.67
N PHE A 41 14.90 -10.62 6.62
CA PHE A 41 15.46 -10.74 5.27
C PHE A 41 15.45 -9.41 4.53
N CYS A 42 14.51 -8.54 4.84
CA CYS A 42 14.39 -7.23 4.21
C CYS A 42 14.22 -6.14 5.28
N PRO A 43 15.24 -5.93 6.14
CA PRO A 43 15.12 -5.01 7.27
C PRO A 43 14.88 -3.55 6.84
N GLN A 44 15.26 -3.18 5.60
CA GLN A 44 15.02 -1.84 5.07
C GLN A 44 13.53 -1.53 4.93
N TYR A 45 12.68 -2.57 4.89
CA TYR A 45 11.23 -2.41 4.79
C TYR A 45 10.52 -2.57 6.13
N ASN A 46 11.25 -2.71 7.22
CA ASN A 46 10.63 -2.71 8.53
C ASN A 46 9.94 -1.36 8.78
N GLN A 47 8.82 -1.39 9.49
CA GLN A 47 7.93 -0.24 9.61
C GLN A 47 8.65 1.06 9.93
N LYS A 48 9.48 1.08 10.95
CA LYS A 48 10.17 2.29 11.38
C LYS A 48 11.17 2.79 10.34
N ALA A 49 11.97 1.88 9.78
CA ALA A 49 12.97 2.23 8.79
C ALA A 49 12.31 2.76 7.52
N LEU A 50 11.28 2.07 7.06
CA LEU A 50 10.56 2.46 5.84
C LEU A 50 9.84 3.79 6.01
N SER A 51 9.11 3.99 7.11
CA SER A 51 8.36 5.23 7.32
C SER A 51 9.28 6.44 7.35
N THR A 52 10.46 6.29 7.97
CA THR A 52 11.46 7.37 8.02
C THR A 52 11.91 7.76 6.62
N GLU A 53 12.24 6.79 5.77
CA GLU A 53 12.73 7.07 4.42
C GLU A 53 11.63 7.60 3.50
N ILE A 54 10.41 7.08 3.64
CA ILE A 54 9.26 7.53 2.86
C ILE A 54 8.93 8.99 3.17
N GLU A 55 8.93 9.36 4.45
CA GLU A 55 8.63 10.74 4.85
C GLU A 55 9.72 11.72 4.42
N LYS A 56 10.97 11.28 4.34
CA LYS A 56 12.07 12.12 3.85
C LYS A 56 11.88 12.58 2.41
N VAL A 57 11.19 11.79 1.59
CA VAL A 57 10.93 12.15 0.18
C VAL A 57 9.56 12.81 0.00
N GLY A 58 8.90 13.17 1.08
CA GLY A 58 7.64 13.91 1.02
C GLY A 58 6.40 13.05 0.80
N ILE A 59 6.51 11.74 0.97
CA ILE A 59 5.37 10.83 0.86
C ILE A 59 4.87 10.52 2.27
N THR A 60 3.56 10.58 2.48
CA THR A 60 2.96 10.26 3.78
C THR A 60 2.90 8.75 3.95
N TYR A 61 3.31 8.26 5.11
CA TYR A 61 3.22 6.85 5.45
C TYR A 61 2.04 6.61 6.42
N LEU A 62 1.14 5.69 6.06
CA LEU A 62 0.03 5.27 6.91
C LEU A 62 0.11 3.77 7.15
N PHE A 63 0.06 3.34 8.40
CA PHE A 63 0.00 1.92 8.72
C PHE A 63 -1.46 1.50 8.93
N LYS A 64 -1.95 0.58 8.11
CA LYS A 64 -3.31 0.03 8.18
C LYS A 64 -3.32 -1.50 8.23
N GLY A 65 -2.21 -2.10 8.64
CA GLY A 65 -2.10 -3.57 8.70
C GLY A 65 -3.05 -4.21 9.70
N ARG A 66 -3.40 -3.51 10.78
CA ARG A 66 -4.39 -4.02 11.74
C ARG A 66 -5.81 -4.02 11.17
N ASN A 67 -6.05 -3.17 10.19
CA ASN A 67 -7.35 -2.98 9.58
C ASN A 67 -7.52 -3.83 8.32
N LEU A 68 -6.48 -3.93 7.51
CA LEU A 68 -6.54 -4.53 6.18
C LEU A 68 -5.59 -5.71 5.97
N GLY A 69 -4.82 -6.07 6.98
CA GLY A 69 -3.91 -7.22 6.90
C GLY A 69 -4.68 -8.53 6.83
N GLY A 70 -4.13 -9.54 6.21
CA GLY A 70 -4.81 -10.82 6.03
C GLY A 70 -4.60 -11.83 7.16
N LYS A 71 -3.89 -11.44 8.23
CA LYS A 71 -3.59 -12.32 9.35
C LYS A 71 -4.30 -11.83 10.61
N GLY A 72 -5.15 -12.68 11.17
CA GLY A 72 -5.92 -12.34 12.35
C GLY A 72 -7.18 -11.55 12.02
N GLU A 73 -7.80 -10.99 13.04
CA GLU A 73 -9.03 -10.24 12.91
C GLU A 73 -8.75 -8.80 12.49
N ASN A 74 -9.36 -8.35 11.41
CA ASN A 74 -9.23 -6.98 10.93
C ASN A 74 -10.20 -6.06 11.67
N VAL A 75 -9.65 -5.06 12.34
CA VAL A 75 -10.43 -4.08 13.10
C VAL A 75 -10.91 -2.98 12.16
N ARG A 76 -12.21 -2.70 12.16
CA ARG A 76 -12.83 -1.64 11.35
C ARG A 76 -12.47 -1.72 9.86
N PHE A 77 -12.54 -2.91 9.32
CA PHE A 77 -12.16 -3.17 7.93
C PHE A 77 -12.93 -2.28 6.94
N ASP A 78 -14.26 -2.30 7.02
CA ASP A 78 -15.10 -1.55 6.07
C ASP A 78 -14.90 -0.04 6.20
N GLU A 79 -14.79 0.46 7.42
CA GLU A 79 -14.55 1.88 7.66
C GLU A 79 -13.21 2.33 7.09
N THR A 80 -12.20 1.47 7.17
CA THR A 80 -10.87 1.78 6.63
C THR A 80 -10.88 1.82 5.11
N ILE A 81 -11.56 0.88 4.46
CA ILE A 81 -11.72 0.91 3.00
C ILE A 81 -12.39 2.22 2.57
N GLU A 82 -13.46 2.61 3.27
CA GLU A 82 -14.17 3.84 2.98
C GLU A 82 -13.30 5.09 3.20
N GLU A 83 -12.53 5.10 4.28
CA GLU A 83 -11.59 6.19 4.57
C GLU A 83 -10.59 6.39 3.44
N LEU A 84 -9.96 5.29 2.99
CA LEU A 84 -8.97 5.34 1.91
C LEU A 84 -9.62 5.76 0.59
N ALA A 85 -10.82 5.24 0.31
CA ALA A 85 -11.55 5.64 -0.90
C ALA A 85 -11.85 7.14 -0.89
N ASN A 86 -12.25 7.68 0.26
CA ASN A 86 -12.52 9.12 0.38
C ASN A 86 -11.27 9.97 0.18
N MET A 87 -10.12 9.54 0.70
CA MET A 87 -8.84 10.23 0.46
C MET A 87 -8.53 10.30 -1.03
N ALA A 88 -8.69 9.18 -1.73
CA ALA A 88 -8.44 9.13 -3.17
C ALA A 88 -9.45 9.99 -3.95
N LYS A 89 -10.71 10.01 -3.52
CA LYS A 89 -11.74 10.86 -4.15
C LYS A 89 -11.45 12.35 -3.99
N GLN A 90 -10.71 12.70 -2.93
CA GLN A 90 -10.28 14.08 -2.70
C GLN A 90 -9.03 14.46 -3.50
N GLY A 91 -8.47 13.54 -4.26
CA GLY A 91 -7.35 13.79 -5.14
C GLY A 91 -6.01 13.27 -4.67
N GLU A 92 -5.94 12.60 -3.52
CA GLU A 92 -4.70 12.00 -3.05
C GLU A 92 -4.38 10.72 -3.82
N ILE A 93 -3.10 10.55 -4.18
CA ILE A 93 -2.64 9.38 -4.93
C ILE A 93 -2.09 8.36 -3.95
N LEU A 94 -2.82 7.27 -3.77
CA LEU A 94 -2.51 6.23 -2.79
C LEU A 94 -1.85 5.02 -3.44
N CYS A 95 -0.91 4.40 -2.70
CA CYS A 95 -0.33 3.12 -3.06
C CYS A 95 -0.42 2.17 -1.87
N LEU A 96 -1.00 1.01 -2.07
CA LEU A 96 -1.09 -0.03 -1.04
C LEU A 96 0.18 -0.89 -1.08
N LEU A 97 0.84 -1.02 0.06
CA LEU A 97 2.10 -1.77 0.17
C LEU A 97 1.87 -3.18 0.71
N CYS A 98 2.40 -4.17 0.00
CA CYS A 98 2.45 -5.56 0.41
C CYS A 98 3.89 -6.07 0.35
N SER A 99 4.14 -7.27 0.86
CA SER A 99 5.47 -7.89 0.81
C SER A 99 5.75 -8.57 -0.53
N GLU A 100 4.73 -9.10 -1.18
CA GLU A 100 4.86 -9.92 -2.37
C GLU A 100 4.91 -9.07 -3.65
N LYS A 101 5.92 -9.31 -4.49
CA LYS A 101 6.07 -8.58 -5.76
C LYS A 101 4.97 -8.91 -6.75
N ASP A 102 4.60 -10.19 -6.85
CA ASP A 102 3.61 -10.65 -7.81
C ASP A 102 2.21 -10.48 -7.21
N PRO A 103 1.35 -9.60 -7.80
CA PRO A 103 0.00 -9.39 -7.24
C PRO A 103 -0.84 -10.66 -7.21
N VAL A 104 -0.61 -11.59 -8.12
CA VAL A 104 -1.33 -12.87 -8.16
C VAL A 104 -1.05 -13.70 -6.92
N LYS A 105 0.14 -13.58 -6.36
CA LYS A 105 0.56 -14.31 -5.16
C LYS A 105 0.17 -13.61 -3.86
N CYS A 106 -0.29 -12.38 -3.93
CA CYS A 106 -0.70 -11.61 -2.77
C CYS A 106 -2.22 -11.65 -2.61
N HIS A 107 -2.69 -12.56 -1.77
CA HIS A 107 -4.14 -12.72 -1.53
C HIS A 107 -4.79 -11.43 -1.03
N ARG A 108 -4.05 -10.63 -0.28
CA ARG A 108 -4.57 -9.36 0.25
C ARG A 108 -4.87 -8.36 -0.85
N TYR A 109 -4.02 -8.27 -1.85
CA TYR A 109 -4.29 -7.39 -2.98
C TYR A 109 -5.51 -7.88 -3.74
N GLN A 110 -5.64 -9.18 -3.90
CA GLN A 110 -6.81 -9.75 -4.57
C GLN A 110 -8.07 -9.56 -3.76
N ASP A 111 -7.98 -9.57 -2.44
CA ASP A 111 -9.11 -9.32 -1.57
C ASP A 111 -9.48 -7.83 -1.51
N LEU A 112 -8.48 -6.95 -1.52
CA LEU A 112 -8.70 -5.50 -1.39
C LEU A 112 -9.04 -4.83 -2.72
N ALA A 113 -8.39 -5.22 -3.81
CA ALA A 113 -8.60 -4.61 -5.11
C ALA A 113 -10.07 -4.60 -5.56
N PRO A 114 -10.82 -5.72 -5.45
CA PRO A 114 -12.23 -5.70 -5.84
C PRO A 114 -13.07 -4.70 -5.05
N LEU A 115 -12.71 -4.43 -3.81
CA LEU A 115 -13.44 -3.49 -2.97
C LEU A 115 -13.28 -2.05 -3.48
N PHE A 116 -12.08 -1.70 -3.93
CA PHE A 116 -11.85 -0.38 -4.51
C PHE A 116 -12.47 -0.27 -5.90
N VAL A 117 -12.44 -1.33 -6.68
CA VAL A 117 -13.15 -1.36 -7.98
C VAL A 117 -14.64 -1.12 -7.76
N ALA A 118 -15.23 -1.73 -6.73
CA ALA A 118 -16.65 -1.52 -6.39
C ALA A 118 -16.94 -0.06 -6.00
N GLN A 119 -15.94 0.68 -5.53
CA GLN A 119 -16.06 2.10 -5.21
C GLN A 119 -15.82 3.01 -6.42
N GLY A 120 -15.58 2.44 -7.59
CA GLY A 120 -15.39 3.20 -8.83
C GLY A 120 -13.95 3.50 -9.20
N PHE A 121 -12.98 2.87 -8.54
CA PHE A 121 -11.56 3.05 -8.85
C PHE A 121 -11.05 2.00 -9.83
N GLU A 122 -10.00 2.37 -10.56
CA GLU A 122 -9.16 1.40 -11.23
C GLU A 122 -8.04 1.05 -10.26
N VAL A 123 -7.60 -0.20 -10.26
CA VAL A 123 -6.48 -0.65 -9.45
C VAL A 123 -5.32 -1.01 -10.37
N GLU A 124 -4.19 -0.37 -10.18
CA GLU A 124 -2.99 -0.62 -10.98
C GLU A 124 -1.90 -1.19 -10.09
N HIS A 125 -1.42 -2.39 -10.43
CA HIS A 125 -0.34 -3.06 -9.71
C HIS A 125 1.00 -2.65 -10.30
N ILE A 126 1.80 -1.94 -9.53
CA ILE A 126 3.15 -1.54 -9.92
C ILE A 126 4.07 -2.76 -9.79
N ILE A 127 4.86 -3.03 -10.81
CA ILE A 127 5.77 -4.18 -10.82
C ILE A 127 7.22 -3.73 -10.91
#